data_7f270b41ef9e1b8a897ae2b733c56d1a
#
_entry.id   7f270b41ef9e1b8a897ae2b733c56d1a
#
_cell.length_a   1.000
_cell.length_b   1.000
_cell.length_c   1.000
_cell.angle_alpha   90.00
_cell.angle_beta   90.00
_cell.angle_gamma   90.00
#
_symmetry.space_group_name_H-M   'P 1'
#
loop_
_entity.id
_entity.type
_entity.pdbx_description
1 polymer ?
#
loop_
_entity_poly.entity_id
_entity_poly.type
_entity_poly.pdbx_seq_one_letter_code
_entity_poly.pdbx_strand_id
1 'polypeptide(L)'
;MCLFISIFILILIVIVIFSFPQFSPIPYFPSNKKDLPLILTALRLRNDQVIVDLGAGDGVVIFEVARAAYQRGLTTQFIATDINPVLLLIMHIRRLFHPNRKNIRIIYSNMFTCTYSDFQTLRLSDIPTFYIYISPWFIEKTIQNIKKQIPRFRLVSYFYQVKFLPHHKETCTEGVHRVYEYNH
;
A
#
# COMPACT_ATOMS: atom_id res chain seq x y z
N MET A 1 26.14 -2.19 -30.72
CA MET A 1 26.57 -0.98 -29.98
C MET A 1 25.38 -0.19 -29.47
N CYS A 2 24.42 0.25 -30.30
CA CYS A 2 23.27 1.05 -29.87
C CYS A 2 22.42 0.38 -28.77
N LEU A 3 22.16 -0.91 -28.85
CA LEU A 3 21.35 -1.64 -27.84
C LEU A 3 22.01 -1.59 -26.44
N PHE A 4 23.31 -1.80 -26.33
CA PHE A 4 24.05 -1.75 -25.07
C PHE A 4 24.01 -0.35 -24.45
N ILE A 5 24.14 0.69 -25.28
CA ILE A 5 24.06 2.09 -24.83
C ILE A 5 22.63 2.37 -24.31
N SER A 6 21.60 1.94 -25.03
CA SER A 6 20.21 2.13 -24.60
C SER A 6 19.90 1.42 -23.27
N ILE A 7 20.38 0.19 -23.09
CA ILE A 7 20.22 -0.56 -21.84
C ILE A 7 20.97 0.15 -20.71
N PHE A 8 22.20 0.61 -20.95
CA PHE A 8 22.99 1.33 -19.94
C PHE A 8 22.30 2.63 -19.49
N ILE A 9 21.79 3.41 -20.44
CA ILE A 9 21.02 4.64 -20.15
C ILE A 9 19.77 4.31 -19.35
N LEU A 10 19.03 3.25 -19.70
CA LEU A 10 17.84 2.83 -18.97
C LEU A 10 18.16 2.46 -17.52
N ILE A 11 19.23 1.71 -17.30
CA ILE A 11 19.70 1.34 -15.95
C ILE A 11 20.07 2.59 -15.15
N LEU A 12 20.78 3.52 -15.77
CA LEU A 12 21.16 4.77 -15.12
C LEU A 12 19.95 5.60 -14.72
N ILE A 13 18.95 5.71 -15.59
CA ILE A 13 17.68 6.39 -15.29
C ILE A 13 16.98 5.73 -14.08
N VAL A 14 16.89 4.40 -14.06
CA VAL A 14 16.30 3.67 -12.93
C VAL A 14 17.05 3.96 -11.62
N ILE A 15 18.39 3.89 -11.65
CA ILE A 15 19.23 4.20 -10.47
C ILE A 15 18.96 5.63 -9.98
N VAL A 16 18.94 6.61 -10.89
CA VAL A 16 18.68 8.01 -10.56
C VAL A 16 17.29 8.16 -9.91
N ILE A 17 16.24 7.55 -10.47
CA ILE A 17 14.89 7.63 -9.91
C ILE A 17 14.83 7.07 -8.48
N PHE A 18 15.47 5.92 -8.22
CA PHE A 18 15.50 5.34 -6.88
C PHE A 18 16.38 6.10 -5.89
N SER A 19 17.39 6.84 -6.39
CA SER A 19 18.29 7.64 -5.55
C SER A 19 17.77 9.05 -5.27
N PHE A 20 16.77 9.52 -6.02
CA PHE A 20 16.29 10.89 -5.92
C PHE A 20 15.18 10.98 -4.86
N PRO A 21 15.35 11.79 -3.78
CA PRO A 21 14.36 11.88 -2.68
C PRO A 21 12.96 12.35 -3.12
N GLN A 22 12.84 13.04 -4.25
CA GLN A 22 11.54 13.45 -4.79
C GLN A 22 10.71 12.29 -5.30
N PHE A 23 11.35 11.22 -5.82
CA PHE A 23 10.69 10.04 -6.38
C PHE A 23 10.73 8.84 -5.43
N SER A 24 11.63 8.86 -4.45
CA SER A 24 11.79 7.78 -3.47
C SER A 24 12.22 8.36 -2.13
N PRO A 25 11.32 9.13 -1.45
CA PRO A 25 11.65 9.75 -0.16
C PRO A 25 11.85 8.71 0.95
N ILE A 26 11.33 7.50 0.74
CA ILE A 26 11.48 6.35 1.63
C ILE A 26 12.09 5.22 0.81
N PRO A 27 13.17 4.57 1.29
CA PRO A 27 13.73 3.41 0.62
C PRO A 27 12.69 2.31 0.42
N TYR A 28 12.68 1.70 -0.75
CA TYR A 28 11.79 0.59 -1.07
C TYR A 28 12.22 -0.68 -0.33
N PHE A 29 11.33 -1.21 0.51
CA PHE A 29 11.47 -2.49 1.17
C PHE A 29 10.18 -3.30 0.96
N PRO A 30 10.23 -4.43 0.24
CA PRO A 30 9.04 -5.25 0.05
C PRO A 30 8.65 -5.96 1.35
N SER A 31 7.35 -6.14 1.58
CA SER A 31 6.83 -6.96 2.67
C SER A 31 7.30 -8.41 2.51
N ASN A 32 7.62 -9.07 3.64
CA ASN A 32 8.08 -10.46 3.60
C ASN A 32 6.95 -11.38 3.10
N LYS A 33 7.22 -12.16 2.07
CA LYS A 33 6.23 -13.08 1.48
C LYS A 33 5.72 -14.14 2.46
N LYS A 34 6.51 -14.53 3.46
CA LYS A 34 6.10 -15.48 4.50
C LYS A 34 5.00 -14.91 5.41
N ASP A 35 4.94 -13.59 5.55
CA ASP A 35 3.95 -12.91 6.39
C ASP A 35 2.69 -12.50 5.62
N LEU A 36 2.62 -12.72 4.30
CA LEU A 36 1.43 -12.41 3.51
C LEU A 36 0.14 -13.07 4.04
N PRO A 37 0.13 -14.34 4.52
CA PRO A 37 -1.07 -14.93 5.12
C PRO A 37 -1.52 -14.18 6.39
N LEU A 38 -0.60 -13.69 7.20
CA LEU A 38 -0.90 -12.91 8.40
C LEU A 38 -1.46 -11.54 8.04
N ILE A 39 -0.83 -10.86 7.07
CA ILE A 39 -1.31 -9.57 6.54
C ILE A 39 -2.73 -9.73 5.97
N LEU A 40 -2.98 -10.81 5.20
CA LEU A 40 -4.28 -11.12 4.64
C LEU A 40 -5.34 -11.31 5.74
N THR A 41 -5.00 -12.03 6.80
CA THR A 41 -5.88 -12.24 7.95
C THR A 41 -6.19 -10.92 8.65
N ALA A 42 -5.18 -10.07 8.88
CA ALA A 42 -5.33 -8.77 9.50
C ALA A 42 -6.19 -7.81 8.68
N LEU A 43 -6.13 -7.88 7.34
CA LEU A 43 -6.95 -7.06 6.45
C LEU A 43 -8.44 -7.44 6.48
N ARG A 44 -8.80 -8.65 6.91
CA ARG A 44 -10.19 -9.13 7.13
C ARG A 44 -11.07 -8.87 5.91
N LEU A 45 -10.73 -9.51 4.78
CA LEU A 45 -11.44 -9.33 3.51
C LEU A 45 -12.95 -9.56 3.64
N ARG A 46 -13.74 -8.65 3.08
CA ARG A 46 -15.20 -8.70 3.04
C ARG A 46 -15.75 -7.99 1.81
N ASN A 47 -17.03 -8.23 1.50
CA ASN A 47 -17.70 -7.49 0.43
C ASN A 47 -17.76 -5.98 0.73
N ASP A 48 -17.75 -5.19 -0.33
CA ASP A 48 -17.88 -3.73 -0.32
C ASP A 48 -16.84 -3.00 0.56
N GLN A 49 -15.72 -3.67 0.82
CA GLN A 49 -14.58 -3.08 1.53
C GLN A 49 -13.67 -2.33 0.56
N VAL A 50 -13.10 -1.24 1.04
CA VAL A 50 -12.00 -0.55 0.35
C VAL A 50 -10.72 -0.75 1.13
N ILE A 51 -9.68 -1.26 0.46
CA ILE A 51 -8.34 -1.43 1.01
C ILE A 51 -7.39 -0.50 0.27
N VAL A 52 -6.68 0.33 1.01
CA VAL A 52 -5.71 1.29 0.49
C VAL A 52 -4.32 0.90 0.99
N ASP A 53 -3.40 0.65 0.06
CA ASP A 53 -1.98 0.39 0.34
C ASP A 53 -1.20 1.69 0.15
N LEU A 54 -0.69 2.23 1.26
CA LEU A 54 0.03 3.51 1.30
C LEU A 54 1.53 3.28 1.11
N GLY A 55 2.06 3.65 -0.05
CA GLY A 55 3.42 3.32 -0.45
C GLY A 55 3.52 1.86 -0.87
N ALA A 56 2.68 1.47 -1.80
CA ALA A 56 2.50 0.06 -2.20
C ALA A 56 3.75 -0.59 -2.82
N GLY A 57 4.75 0.21 -3.19
CA GLY A 57 5.97 -0.28 -3.81
C GLY A 57 5.69 -1.00 -5.14
N ASP A 58 6.13 -2.25 -5.25
CA ASP A 58 5.83 -3.11 -6.41
C ASP A 58 4.43 -3.75 -6.35
N GLY A 59 3.66 -3.47 -5.28
CA GLY A 59 2.30 -3.96 -5.07
C GLY A 59 2.22 -5.40 -4.58
N VAL A 60 3.28 -5.97 -3.99
CA VAL A 60 3.26 -7.38 -3.57
C VAL A 60 2.09 -7.72 -2.66
N VAL A 61 1.76 -6.86 -1.70
CA VAL A 61 0.64 -7.07 -0.77
C VAL A 61 -0.68 -6.90 -1.49
N ILE A 62 -0.89 -5.77 -2.15
CA ILE A 62 -2.19 -5.45 -2.76
C ILE A 62 -2.61 -6.47 -3.82
N PHE A 63 -1.68 -6.99 -4.63
CA PHE A 63 -1.99 -8.00 -5.65
C PHE A 63 -2.31 -9.36 -5.03
N GLU A 64 -1.60 -9.81 -3.99
CA GLU A 64 -1.91 -11.07 -3.32
C GLU A 64 -3.26 -11.01 -2.59
N VAL A 65 -3.54 -9.88 -1.91
CA VAL A 65 -4.81 -9.68 -1.22
C VAL A 65 -5.97 -9.59 -2.22
N ALA A 66 -5.77 -8.92 -3.36
CA ALA A 66 -6.77 -8.84 -4.43
C ALA A 66 -7.00 -10.21 -5.10
N ARG A 67 -5.98 -11.06 -5.21
CA ARG A 67 -6.11 -12.44 -5.69
C ARG A 67 -6.97 -13.28 -4.73
N ALA A 68 -6.71 -13.17 -3.44
CA ALA A 68 -7.48 -13.87 -2.42
C ALA A 68 -8.96 -13.43 -2.39
N ALA A 69 -9.23 -12.12 -2.57
CA ALA A 69 -10.59 -11.62 -2.68
C ALA A 69 -11.31 -12.17 -3.93
N TYR A 70 -10.62 -12.20 -5.06
CA TYR A 70 -11.15 -12.77 -6.31
C TYR A 70 -11.51 -14.25 -6.16
N GLN A 71 -10.62 -15.05 -5.56
CA GLN A 71 -10.85 -16.48 -5.30
C GLN A 71 -12.05 -16.74 -4.37
N ARG A 72 -12.35 -15.80 -3.48
CA ARG A 72 -13.49 -15.86 -2.54
C ARG A 72 -14.77 -15.21 -3.11
N GLY A 73 -14.74 -14.68 -4.33
CA GLY A 73 -15.88 -13.99 -4.95
C GLY A 73 -16.26 -12.67 -4.29
N LEU A 74 -15.31 -12.00 -3.61
CA LEU A 74 -15.59 -10.76 -2.87
C LEU A 74 -15.53 -9.53 -3.78
N THR A 75 -16.35 -8.53 -3.45
CA THR A 75 -16.45 -7.24 -4.17
C THR A 75 -15.50 -6.16 -3.64
N THR A 76 -14.49 -6.56 -2.85
CA THR A 76 -13.49 -5.66 -2.27
C THR A 76 -12.78 -4.82 -3.36
N GLN A 77 -12.67 -3.52 -3.14
CA GLN A 77 -11.92 -2.59 -3.99
C GLN A 77 -10.51 -2.35 -3.41
N PHE A 78 -9.54 -2.21 -4.28
CA PHE A 78 -8.13 -2.07 -3.92
C PHE A 78 -7.54 -0.80 -4.54
N ILE A 79 -6.88 0.01 -3.72
CA ILE A 79 -6.17 1.21 -4.15
C ILE A 79 -4.71 1.07 -3.73
N ALA A 80 -3.80 1.04 -4.70
CA ALA A 80 -2.36 1.06 -4.48
C ALA A 80 -1.84 2.46 -4.76
N THR A 81 -1.15 3.07 -3.81
CA THR A 81 -0.55 4.39 -3.98
C THR A 81 0.96 4.33 -3.88
N ASP A 82 1.65 4.98 -4.78
CA ASP A 82 3.09 5.19 -4.69
C ASP A 82 3.47 6.50 -5.39
N ILE A 83 4.67 7.01 -5.10
CA ILE A 83 5.22 8.20 -5.75
C ILE A 83 6.31 7.84 -6.78
N ASN A 84 6.90 6.64 -6.67
CA ASN A 84 7.97 6.21 -7.54
C ASN A 84 7.43 5.75 -8.91
N PRO A 85 7.79 6.42 -10.02
CA PRO A 85 7.23 6.11 -11.34
C PRO A 85 7.61 4.72 -11.85
N VAL A 86 8.77 4.18 -11.45
CA VAL A 86 9.20 2.81 -11.83
C VAL A 86 8.34 1.78 -11.14
N LEU A 87 8.07 1.95 -9.83
CA LEU A 87 7.20 1.05 -9.08
C LEU A 87 5.76 1.10 -9.58
N LEU A 88 5.25 2.29 -9.91
CA LEU A 88 3.95 2.46 -10.55
C LEU A 88 3.88 1.72 -11.89
N LEU A 89 4.89 1.83 -12.72
CA LEU A 89 4.96 1.09 -13.99
C LEU A 89 4.92 -0.42 -13.77
N ILE A 90 5.71 -0.93 -12.82
CA ILE A 90 5.70 -2.35 -12.43
C ILE A 90 4.29 -2.77 -12.00
N MET A 91 3.62 -1.99 -11.14
CA MET A 91 2.27 -2.29 -10.70
C MET A 91 1.27 -2.27 -11.86
N HIS A 92 1.37 -1.32 -12.80
CA HIS A 92 0.50 -1.29 -13.98
C HIS A 92 0.67 -2.53 -14.85
N ILE A 93 1.90 -2.98 -15.09
CA ILE A 93 2.18 -4.22 -15.83
C ILE A 93 1.60 -5.43 -15.09
N ARG A 94 1.82 -5.57 -13.78
CA ARG A 94 1.25 -6.66 -12.97
C ARG A 94 -0.28 -6.67 -13.00
N ARG A 95 -0.90 -5.49 -12.94
CA ARG A 95 -2.36 -5.34 -13.00
C ARG A 95 -2.95 -5.87 -14.31
N LEU A 96 -2.29 -5.68 -15.46
CA LEU A 96 -2.79 -6.13 -16.76
C LEU A 96 -3.09 -7.64 -16.77
N PHE A 97 -2.27 -8.43 -16.11
CA PHE A 97 -2.39 -9.89 -16.04
C PHE A 97 -3.11 -10.40 -14.78
N HIS A 98 -3.58 -9.48 -13.91
CA HIS A 98 -4.20 -9.88 -12.65
C HIS A 98 -5.68 -10.24 -12.82
N PRO A 99 -6.18 -11.38 -12.25
CA PRO A 99 -7.57 -11.81 -12.41
C PRO A 99 -8.55 -10.77 -11.86
N ASN A 100 -8.21 -10.08 -10.78
CA ASN A 100 -9.05 -9.05 -10.13
C ASN A 100 -8.75 -7.64 -10.63
N ARG A 101 -8.17 -7.46 -11.82
CA ARG A 101 -7.71 -6.15 -12.34
C ARG A 101 -8.77 -5.05 -12.36
N LYS A 102 -10.06 -5.41 -12.45
CA LYS A 102 -11.17 -4.46 -12.47
C LYS A 102 -11.36 -3.74 -11.13
N ASN A 103 -11.01 -4.42 -10.04
CA ASN A 103 -11.17 -3.90 -8.69
C ASN A 103 -9.87 -3.30 -8.12
N ILE A 104 -8.80 -3.20 -8.93
CA ILE A 104 -7.52 -2.64 -8.52
C ILE A 104 -7.31 -1.29 -9.23
N ARG A 105 -7.08 -0.24 -8.45
CA ARG A 105 -6.66 1.08 -8.93
C ARG A 105 -5.24 1.35 -8.47
N ILE A 106 -4.44 1.94 -9.35
CA ILE A 106 -3.07 2.37 -9.07
C ILE A 106 -3.06 3.88 -9.22
N ILE A 107 -2.58 4.59 -8.22
CA ILE A 107 -2.63 6.04 -8.15
C ILE A 107 -1.24 6.58 -7.83
N TYR A 108 -0.77 7.52 -8.65
CA TYR A 108 0.36 8.36 -8.28
C TYR A 108 -0.08 9.30 -7.17
N SER A 109 0.38 9.09 -5.96
CA SER A 109 0.02 9.95 -4.82
C SER A 109 1.11 9.92 -3.75
N ASN A 110 1.37 11.08 -3.18
CA ASN A 110 2.27 11.23 -2.06
C ASN A 110 1.48 11.01 -0.75
N MET A 111 1.78 9.95 -0.02
CA MET A 111 1.10 9.58 1.23
C MET A 111 1.12 10.68 2.30
N PHE A 112 2.05 11.64 2.22
CA PHE A 112 2.16 12.73 3.18
C PHE A 112 1.23 13.90 2.88
N THR A 113 0.72 13.99 1.65
CA THR A 113 -0.12 15.09 1.16
C THR A 113 -1.36 14.62 0.42
N CYS A 114 -1.58 13.29 0.34
CA CYS A 114 -2.76 12.73 -0.31
C CYS A 114 -4.04 13.29 0.31
N THR A 115 -5.04 13.49 -0.54
CA THR A 115 -6.34 14.03 -0.17
C THR A 115 -7.42 12.97 -0.32
N TYR A 116 -8.58 13.19 0.30
CA TYR A 116 -9.74 12.30 0.12
C TYR A 116 -10.11 12.13 -1.36
N SER A 117 -9.97 13.19 -2.17
CA SER A 117 -10.23 13.14 -3.61
C SER A 117 -9.33 12.16 -4.37
N ASP A 118 -8.14 11.87 -3.87
CA ASP A 118 -7.24 10.86 -4.46
C ASP A 118 -7.86 9.46 -4.37
N PHE A 119 -8.73 9.25 -3.38
CA PHE A 119 -9.43 7.98 -3.12
C PHE A 119 -10.87 8.01 -3.62
N GLN A 120 -11.14 8.54 -4.81
CA GLN A 120 -12.49 8.82 -5.36
C GLN A 120 -13.50 7.66 -5.32
N THR A 121 -13.06 6.43 -5.04
CA THR A 121 -13.95 5.28 -4.84
C THR A 121 -14.51 5.19 -3.43
N LEU A 122 -13.93 5.91 -2.47
CA LEU A 122 -14.43 5.93 -1.10
C LEU A 122 -15.73 6.74 -1.04
N ARG A 123 -16.76 6.14 -0.45
CA ARG A 123 -17.95 6.87 -0.03
C ARG A 123 -17.71 7.41 1.38
N LEU A 124 -18.29 8.55 1.72
CA LEU A 124 -18.18 9.15 3.06
C LEU A 124 -18.62 8.22 4.21
N SER A 125 -19.52 7.28 3.91
CA SER A 125 -20.01 6.25 4.84
C SER A 125 -19.05 5.06 5.01
N ASP A 126 -18.08 4.90 4.11
CA ASP A 126 -17.20 3.73 4.11
C ASP A 126 -16.14 3.88 5.20
N ILE A 127 -15.86 2.77 5.88
CA ILE A 127 -14.73 2.65 6.79
C ILE A 127 -13.60 1.93 6.04
N PRO A 128 -12.67 2.69 5.41
CA PRO A 128 -11.59 2.09 4.65
C PRO A 128 -10.61 1.38 5.56
N THR A 129 -9.91 0.40 5.00
CA THR A 129 -8.78 -0.26 5.64
C THR A 129 -7.50 0.21 4.97
N PHE A 130 -6.64 0.87 5.71
CA PHE A 130 -5.30 1.25 5.25
C PHE A 130 -4.30 0.17 5.62
N TYR A 131 -3.43 -0.16 4.69
CA TYR A 131 -2.23 -0.93 4.94
C TYR A 131 -1.03 -0.01 4.81
N ILE A 132 -0.04 -0.19 5.69
CA ILE A 132 1.18 0.62 5.69
C ILE A 132 2.40 -0.21 6.08
N TYR A 133 3.47 -0.09 5.28
CA TYR A 133 4.80 -0.58 5.60
C TYR A 133 5.84 0.45 5.16
N ILE A 134 6.12 1.39 6.02
CA ILE A 134 7.09 2.47 5.78
C ILE A 134 7.98 2.65 6.99
N SER A 135 9.06 3.40 6.83
CA SER A 135 9.93 3.78 7.94
C SER A 135 9.13 4.41 9.09
N PRO A 136 9.40 4.01 10.36
CA PRO A 136 8.65 4.46 11.54
C PRO A 136 8.63 5.98 11.71
N TRP A 137 9.66 6.67 11.22
CA TRP A 137 9.78 8.13 11.27
C TRP A 137 8.67 8.87 10.51
N PHE A 138 8.04 8.20 9.55
CA PHE A 138 7.03 8.79 8.67
C PHE A 138 5.61 8.33 8.96
N ILE A 139 5.42 7.28 9.77
CA ILE A 139 4.10 6.70 10.07
C ILE A 139 3.18 7.76 10.68
N GLU A 140 3.66 8.48 11.69
CA GLU A 140 2.85 9.50 12.38
C GLU A 140 2.35 10.57 11.43
N LYS A 141 3.24 11.16 10.63
CA LYS A 141 2.89 12.18 9.64
C LYS A 141 1.84 11.67 8.64
N THR A 142 2.03 10.46 8.15
CA THR A 142 1.12 9.84 7.19
C THR A 142 -0.27 9.63 7.80
N ILE A 143 -0.35 9.02 8.98
CA ILE A 143 -1.63 8.74 9.62
C ILE A 143 -2.33 10.01 10.09
N GLN A 144 -1.61 11.01 10.56
CA GLN A 144 -2.20 12.32 10.90
C GLN A 144 -2.83 12.99 9.68
N ASN A 145 -2.20 12.88 8.48
CA ASN A 145 -2.78 13.37 7.24
C ASN A 145 -4.10 12.64 6.92
N ILE A 146 -4.13 11.31 7.05
CA ILE A 146 -5.35 10.52 6.85
C ILE A 146 -6.46 10.91 7.83
N LYS A 147 -6.14 11.00 9.14
CA LYS A 147 -7.10 11.35 10.20
C LYS A 147 -7.80 12.68 9.98
N LYS A 148 -7.12 13.66 9.42
CA LYS A 148 -7.72 14.98 9.12
C LYS A 148 -8.85 14.90 8.12
N GLN A 149 -8.87 13.89 7.28
CA GLN A 149 -9.79 13.78 6.15
C GLN A 149 -10.79 12.62 6.30
N ILE A 150 -10.35 11.55 6.95
CA ILE A 150 -11.12 10.33 7.14
C ILE A 150 -11.15 10.02 8.65
N PRO A 151 -12.24 10.38 9.34
CA PRO A 151 -12.30 10.29 10.81
C PRO A 151 -12.41 8.86 11.33
N ARG A 152 -12.89 7.93 10.50
CA ARG A 152 -13.02 6.50 10.86
C ARG A 152 -12.33 5.64 9.83
N PHE A 153 -11.40 4.82 10.26
CA PHE A 153 -10.70 3.86 9.40
C PHE A 153 -10.16 2.69 10.24
N ARG A 154 -9.86 1.61 9.55
CA ARG A 154 -8.99 0.55 10.08
C ARG A 154 -7.58 0.76 9.54
N LEU A 155 -6.57 0.42 10.35
CA LEU A 155 -5.18 0.46 9.93
C LEU A 155 -4.54 -0.90 10.22
N VAL A 156 -3.83 -1.43 9.23
CA VAL A 156 -2.93 -2.57 9.36
C VAL A 156 -1.52 -2.05 9.12
N SER A 157 -0.70 -2.05 10.15
CA SER A 157 0.71 -1.66 10.09
C SER A 157 1.59 -2.89 10.16
N TYR A 158 2.42 -3.08 9.16
CA TYR A 158 3.37 -4.17 9.11
C TYR A 158 4.72 -3.76 9.68
N PHE A 159 5.29 -4.58 10.54
CA PHE A 159 6.57 -4.45 11.20
C PHE A 159 6.60 -3.39 12.32
N TYR A 160 6.04 -2.20 12.13
CA TYR A 160 6.16 -1.10 13.09
C TYR A 160 4.84 -0.80 13.80
N GLN A 161 4.92 -0.69 15.13
CA GLN A 161 3.82 -0.25 15.99
C GLN A 161 3.53 1.24 15.80
N VAL A 162 2.26 1.60 15.81
CA VAL A 162 1.81 3.00 15.69
C VAL A 162 1.53 3.58 17.09
N LYS A 163 2.56 4.10 17.74
CA LYS A 163 2.58 4.48 19.17
C LYS A 163 1.56 5.55 19.58
N PHE A 164 1.15 6.42 18.66
CA PHE A 164 0.21 7.51 18.95
C PHE A 164 -1.27 7.12 18.76
N LEU A 165 -1.56 5.91 18.33
CA LEU A 165 -2.92 5.37 18.31
C LEU A 165 -3.23 4.66 19.63
N PRO A 166 -4.52 4.67 20.06
CA PRO A 166 -4.90 4.04 21.32
C PRO A 166 -4.59 2.53 21.35
N HIS A 167 -3.74 2.10 22.27
CA HIS A 167 -3.33 0.68 22.39
C HIS A 167 -4.47 -0.28 22.73
N HIS A 168 -5.52 0.19 23.43
CA HIS A 168 -6.68 -0.64 23.76
C HIS A 168 -7.50 -1.11 22.54
N LYS A 169 -7.22 -0.53 21.36
CA LYS A 169 -7.79 -0.93 20.07
C LYS A 169 -6.78 -1.62 19.17
N GLU A 170 -5.63 -1.98 19.71
CA GLU A 170 -4.55 -2.65 19.00
C GLU A 170 -4.67 -4.17 19.14
N THR A 171 -4.49 -4.89 18.04
CA THR A 171 -4.23 -6.33 18.02
C THR A 171 -2.90 -6.54 17.32
N CYS A 172 -2.03 -7.38 17.90
CA CYS A 172 -0.74 -7.71 17.34
C CYS A 172 -0.65 -9.21 17.04
N THR A 173 -0.20 -9.55 15.83
CA THR A 173 0.06 -10.94 15.43
C THR A 173 1.55 -11.08 15.07
N GLU A 174 2.19 -12.13 15.56
CA GLU A 174 3.60 -12.40 15.31
C GLU A 174 3.79 -13.32 14.10
N GLY A 175 4.69 -12.93 13.21
CA GLY A 175 5.20 -13.68 12.07
C GLY A 175 6.71 -13.58 12.00
N VAL A 176 7.29 -13.48 10.81
CA VAL A 176 8.69 -13.06 10.64
C VAL A 176 8.83 -11.64 11.18
N HIS A 177 7.82 -10.82 10.89
CA HIS A 177 7.62 -9.50 11.49
C HIS A 177 6.22 -9.40 12.08
N ARG A 178 6.03 -8.43 12.97
CA ARG A 178 4.74 -8.19 13.62
C ARG A 178 3.77 -7.51 12.68
N VAL A 179 2.50 -7.86 12.81
CA VAL A 179 1.37 -7.19 12.13
C VAL A 179 0.47 -6.59 13.20
N TYR A 180 0.27 -5.28 13.13
CA TYR A 180 -0.54 -4.53 14.08
C TYR A 180 -1.82 -4.05 13.41
N GLU A 181 -2.95 -4.27 14.08
CA GLU A 181 -4.27 -3.83 13.64
C GLU A 181 -4.81 -2.76 14.60
N TYR A 182 -5.36 -1.69 14.04
CA TYR A 182 -6.00 -0.61 14.79
C TYR A 182 -7.38 -0.31 14.22
N ASN A 183 -8.35 -0.06 15.12
CA ASN A 183 -9.67 0.46 14.76
C ASN A 183 -9.76 1.90 15.27
N HIS A 184 -9.84 2.85 14.36
CA HIS A 184 -9.88 4.28 14.68
C HIS A 184 -11.21 4.91 14.31
#